data_b964197033397e271abd1a1c965b3fed
#
_entry.id   b964197033397e271abd1a1c965b3fed
#
_cell.length_a   1.000
_cell.length_b   1.000
_cell.length_c   1.000
_cell.angle_alpha   90.00
_cell.angle_beta   90.00
_cell.angle_gamma   90.00
#
_symmetry.space_group_name_H-M   'P 1'
#
loop_
_entity.id
_entity.type
_entity.pdbx_description
1 polymer ?
#
loop_
_entity_poly.entity_id
_entity_poly.type
_entity_poly.pdbx_seq_one_letter_code
_entity_poly.pdbx_strand_id
1 'polypeptide(L)'
;IGWFHVQSHTMGNDPLSNLMPPRFRAFHWHGETFDVPKNARPLGSSEATICQGFQKGPRGLALQYHLELRPEDVGILTEACSDDLTPGPYVQDPEDFLEKSYQFDEANERIRQILEALENSA
;
A
#
# COMPACT_ATOMS: atom_id res chain seq x y z
N ILE A 1 10.94 -0.86 -3.22
CA ILE A 1 11.03 -0.02 -2.02
C ILE A 1 10.96 1.44 -2.43
N GLY A 2 10.02 2.18 -1.85
CA GLY A 2 9.80 3.60 -2.14
C GLY A 2 8.36 3.91 -2.51
N TRP A 3 8.13 5.10 -3.06
CA TRP A 3 6.82 5.56 -3.50
C TRP A 3 6.56 5.16 -4.94
N PHE A 4 5.57 4.31 -5.16
CA PHE A 4 5.18 3.83 -6.49
C PHE A 4 3.68 3.89 -6.68
N HIS A 5 3.26 4.03 -7.93
CA HIS A 5 1.85 4.01 -8.27
C HIS A 5 1.25 2.63 -8.12
N VAL A 6 0.07 2.59 -7.54
CA VAL A 6 -0.79 1.41 -7.48
C VAL A 6 -1.99 1.66 -8.39
N GLN A 7 -2.27 0.72 -9.27
CA GLN A 7 -3.45 0.70 -10.11
C GLN A 7 -4.54 -0.07 -9.35
N SER A 8 -5.58 0.61 -8.92
CA SER A 8 -6.67 -0.03 -8.18
C SER A 8 -7.53 -0.86 -9.10
N HIS A 9 -7.96 -2.01 -8.61
CA HIS A 9 -8.98 -2.85 -9.25
C HIS A 9 -10.30 -2.64 -8.50
N THR A 10 -10.98 -1.53 -8.76
CA THR A 10 -12.25 -1.23 -8.13
C THR A 10 -13.38 -1.86 -8.92
N MET A 11 -14.19 -2.68 -8.27
CA MET A 11 -15.34 -3.32 -8.88
C MET A 11 -16.56 -3.22 -7.97
N GLY A 12 -17.64 -2.68 -8.52
CA GLY A 12 -18.93 -2.65 -7.84
C GLY A 12 -19.08 -1.57 -6.77
N ASN A 13 -20.10 -1.74 -5.94
CA ASN A 13 -20.51 -0.76 -4.92
C ASN A 13 -19.94 -1.08 -3.53
N ASP A 14 -18.84 -1.80 -3.49
CA ASP A 14 -18.20 -2.15 -2.21
C ASP A 14 -17.62 -0.90 -1.56
N PRO A 15 -17.93 -0.62 -0.28
CA PRO A 15 -17.40 0.55 0.41
C PRO A 15 -15.88 0.64 0.42
N LEU A 16 -15.19 -0.48 0.55
CA LEU A 16 -13.72 -0.48 0.54
C LEU A 16 -13.15 -0.11 -0.83
N SER A 17 -13.76 -0.61 -1.90
CA SER A 17 -13.35 -0.27 -3.26
C SER A 17 -13.49 1.22 -3.55
N ASN A 18 -14.53 1.86 -3.01
CA ASN A 18 -14.79 3.28 -3.21
C ASN A 18 -13.78 4.18 -2.49
N LEU A 19 -13.05 3.66 -1.51
CA LEU A 19 -12.01 4.38 -0.79
C LEU A 19 -10.68 4.39 -1.52
N MET A 20 -10.53 3.54 -2.54
CA MET A 20 -9.31 3.43 -3.33
C MET A 20 -9.47 4.18 -4.65
N PRO A 21 -8.72 5.28 -4.86
CA PRO A 21 -8.72 5.95 -6.16
C PRO A 21 -8.27 4.99 -7.27
N PRO A 22 -8.64 5.22 -8.54
CA PRO A 22 -8.21 4.36 -9.65
C PRO A 22 -6.69 4.21 -9.73
N ARG A 23 -5.97 5.24 -9.35
CA ARG A 23 -4.51 5.23 -9.33
C ARG A 23 -4.03 6.13 -8.20
N PHE A 24 -3.11 5.64 -7.39
CA PHE A 24 -2.55 6.41 -6.28
C PHE A 24 -1.12 5.97 -5.99
N ARG A 25 -0.35 6.82 -5.32
CA ARG A 25 0.98 6.47 -4.85
C ARG A 25 0.91 5.90 -3.44
N ALA A 26 1.67 4.84 -3.20
CA ALA A 26 1.82 4.25 -1.87
C ALA A 26 3.29 3.94 -1.61
N PHE A 27 3.66 3.91 -0.33
CA PHE A 27 5.00 3.55 0.07
C PHE A 27 5.14 2.04 0.11
N HIS A 28 6.15 1.50 -0.56
CA HIS A 28 6.39 0.07 -0.65
C HIS A 28 7.69 -0.28 0.06
N TRP A 29 7.64 -1.34 0.85
CA TRP A 29 8.83 -1.96 1.44
C TRP A 29 8.57 -3.45 1.54
N HIS A 30 8.73 -4.16 0.45
CA HIS A 30 8.63 -5.61 0.41
C HIS A 30 9.49 -6.15 -0.73
N GLY A 31 10.11 -7.32 -0.50
CA GLY A 31 10.88 -8.03 -1.51
C GLY A 31 10.17 -9.27 -2.03
N GLU A 32 9.04 -9.61 -1.44
CA GLU A 32 8.24 -10.77 -1.80
C GLU A 32 6.83 -10.36 -2.15
N THR A 33 6.08 -11.25 -2.78
CA THR A 33 4.67 -11.05 -3.11
C THR A 33 3.88 -12.30 -2.76
N PHE A 34 2.57 -12.17 -2.76
CA PHE A 34 1.67 -13.28 -2.51
C PHE A 34 0.67 -13.41 -3.67
N ASP A 35 0.08 -14.59 -3.80
CA ASP A 35 -1.02 -14.81 -4.73
C ASP A 35 -2.34 -14.44 -4.08
N VAL A 36 -3.32 -14.07 -4.90
CA VAL A 36 -4.68 -13.82 -4.41
C VAL A 36 -5.30 -15.15 -3.99
N PRO A 37 -5.72 -15.28 -2.72
CA PRO A 37 -6.35 -16.52 -2.27
C PRO A 37 -7.65 -16.83 -3.02
N LYS A 38 -8.02 -18.11 -3.02
CA LYS A 38 -9.31 -18.54 -3.56
C LYS A 38 -10.44 -17.83 -2.82
N ASN A 39 -11.43 -17.36 -3.55
CA ASN A 39 -12.56 -16.60 -3.02
C ASN A 39 -12.19 -15.22 -2.45
N ALA A 40 -11.01 -14.69 -2.81
CA ALA A 40 -10.63 -13.32 -2.53
C ALA A 40 -10.63 -12.51 -3.83
N ARG A 41 -10.80 -11.20 -3.69
CA ARG A 41 -10.83 -10.28 -4.83
C ARG A 41 -9.53 -9.47 -4.86
N PRO A 42 -8.81 -9.42 -5.99
CA PRO A 42 -7.63 -8.58 -6.10
C PRO A 42 -8.02 -7.11 -6.01
N LEU A 43 -7.21 -6.31 -5.32
CA LEU A 43 -7.47 -4.88 -5.10
C LEU A 43 -6.59 -3.98 -5.95
N GLY A 44 -5.45 -4.44 -6.39
CA GLY A 44 -4.59 -3.58 -7.18
C GLY A 44 -3.31 -4.25 -7.64
N SER A 45 -2.61 -3.55 -8.53
CA SER A 45 -1.33 -3.97 -9.07
C SER A 45 -0.39 -2.77 -9.21
N SER A 46 0.90 -3.04 -9.35
CA SER A 46 1.89 -2.04 -9.69
C SER A 46 2.76 -2.55 -10.83
N GLU A 47 3.65 -1.70 -11.33
CA GLU A 47 4.58 -2.11 -12.38
C GLU A 47 5.48 -3.27 -11.93
N ALA A 48 5.91 -3.26 -10.67
CA ALA A 48 6.79 -4.30 -10.12
C ALA A 48 6.06 -5.57 -9.74
N THR A 49 4.77 -5.49 -9.39
CA THR A 49 4.05 -6.60 -8.75
C THR A 49 2.59 -6.63 -9.18
N ILE A 50 2.14 -7.78 -9.68
CA ILE A 50 0.77 -7.97 -10.14
C ILE A 50 -0.23 -7.90 -8.99
N CYS A 51 0.11 -8.47 -7.83
CA CYS A 51 -0.77 -8.48 -6.66
C CYS A 51 -0.26 -7.51 -5.61
N GLN A 52 -0.96 -6.41 -5.39
CA GLN A 52 -0.65 -5.44 -4.34
C GLN A 52 -1.62 -5.53 -3.15
N GLY A 53 -2.63 -6.33 -3.24
CA GLY A 53 -3.56 -6.55 -2.16
C GLY A 53 -4.77 -7.37 -2.59
N PHE A 54 -5.54 -7.82 -1.60
CA PHE A 54 -6.79 -8.51 -1.86
C PHE A 54 -7.79 -8.25 -0.74
N GLN A 55 -9.06 -8.47 -1.06
CA GLN A 55 -10.15 -8.44 -0.10
C GLN A 55 -10.83 -9.80 -0.06
N LYS A 56 -11.05 -10.30 1.16
CA LYS A 56 -11.78 -11.55 1.37
C LYS A 56 -12.90 -11.30 2.37
N GLY A 57 -14.13 -11.35 1.87
CA GLY A 57 -15.29 -11.00 2.67
C GLY A 57 -15.33 -9.51 3.00
N PRO A 58 -16.28 -9.07 3.84
CA PRO A 58 -16.46 -7.64 4.13
C PRO A 58 -15.40 -7.04 5.06
N ARG A 59 -14.62 -7.87 5.77
CA ARG A 59 -13.66 -7.40 6.76
C ARG A 59 -12.23 -7.89 6.54
N GLY A 60 -12.00 -8.74 5.55
CA GLY A 60 -10.68 -9.27 5.29
C GLY A 60 -9.96 -8.41 4.25
N LEU A 61 -8.88 -7.76 4.64
CA LEU A 61 -8.10 -6.90 3.76
C LEU A 61 -6.61 -7.19 3.95
N ALA A 62 -5.91 -7.39 2.87
CA ALA A 62 -4.46 -7.53 2.87
C ALA A 62 -3.86 -6.56 1.86
N LEU A 63 -2.83 -5.84 2.27
CA LEU A 63 -2.13 -4.88 1.44
C LEU A 63 -0.63 -5.15 1.54
N GLN A 64 0.07 -5.11 0.41
CA GLN A 64 1.53 -5.22 0.39
C GLN A 64 2.20 -3.86 0.64
N TYR A 65 1.56 -2.79 0.21
CA TYR A 65 2.07 -1.44 0.44
C TYR A 65 1.64 -0.93 1.82
N HIS A 66 2.29 0.15 2.24
CA HIS A 66 2.08 0.75 3.55
C HIS A 66 1.31 2.06 3.43
N LEU A 67 0.24 2.18 4.20
CA LEU A 67 -0.52 3.43 4.33
C LEU A 67 -0.40 4.02 5.73
N GLU A 68 0.11 3.23 6.68
CA GLU A 68 0.19 3.56 8.10
C GLU A 68 1.47 4.29 8.50
N LEU A 69 2.51 4.22 7.67
CA LEU A 69 3.81 4.79 8.01
C LEU A 69 3.78 6.31 8.04
N ARG A 70 4.48 6.87 9.01
CA ARG A 70 4.77 8.29 9.12
C ARG A 70 6.21 8.56 8.72
N PRO A 71 6.61 9.82 8.46
CA PRO A 71 8.00 10.12 8.09
C PRO A 71 9.03 9.57 9.07
N GLU A 72 8.78 9.67 10.37
CA GLU A 72 9.67 9.14 11.39
C GLU A 72 9.80 7.62 11.36
N ASP A 73 8.72 6.92 11.02
CA ASP A 73 8.73 5.46 10.89
C ASP A 73 9.60 5.01 9.71
N VAL A 74 9.54 5.74 8.60
CA VAL A 74 10.36 5.47 7.43
C VAL A 74 11.83 5.69 7.74
N GLY A 75 12.16 6.71 8.51
CA GLY A 75 13.52 6.95 8.97
C GLY A 75 14.08 5.79 9.79
N ILE A 76 13.29 5.30 10.74
CA ILE A 76 13.65 4.14 11.56
C ILE A 76 13.83 2.89 10.71
N LEU A 77 12.91 2.64 9.79
CA LEU A 77 12.94 1.49 8.90
C LEU A 77 14.17 1.52 7.98
N THR A 78 14.48 2.68 7.44
CA THR A 78 15.65 2.89 6.57
C THR A 78 16.95 2.56 7.31
N GLU A 79 17.05 2.96 8.57
CA GLU A 79 18.22 2.68 9.40
C GLU A 79 18.28 1.20 9.80
N ALA A 80 17.17 0.65 10.28
CA ALA A 80 17.11 -0.72 10.78
C ALA A 80 17.25 -1.78 9.67
N CYS A 81 16.74 -1.50 8.47
CA CYS A 81 16.67 -2.43 7.35
C CYS A 81 17.46 -1.95 6.14
N SER A 82 18.58 -1.27 6.37
CA SER A 82 19.42 -0.73 5.29
C SER A 82 19.91 -1.77 4.30
N ASP A 83 20.06 -3.03 4.74
CA ASP A 83 20.48 -4.13 3.88
C ASP A 83 19.48 -4.44 2.77
N ASP A 84 18.21 -4.06 2.94
CA ASP A 84 17.18 -4.23 1.93
C ASP A 84 17.33 -3.24 0.77
N LEU A 85 18.11 -2.19 0.94
CA LEU A 85 18.25 -1.09 -0.02
C LEU A 85 19.33 -1.39 -1.08
N THR A 86 19.29 -2.59 -1.64
CA THR A 86 20.14 -2.95 -2.77
C THR A 86 19.66 -2.22 -4.02
N PRO A 87 20.55 -1.53 -4.75
CA PRO A 87 20.15 -0.81 -5.95
C PRO A 87 19.42 -1.69 -6.96
N GLY A 88 18.35 -1.17 -7.54
CA GLY A 88 17.54 -1.88 -8.52
C GLY A 88 16.46 -0.96 -9.10
N PRO A 89 15.74 -1.43 -10.16
CA PRO A 89 14.76 -0.60 -10.86
C PRO A 89 13.57 -0.19 -10.00
N TYR A 90 13.28 -0.97 -8.94
CA TYR A 90 12.16 -0.72 -8.05
C TYR A 90 12.62 -0.41 -6.61
N VAL A 91 13.83 0.08 -6.46
CA VAL A 91 14.37 0.54 -5.18
C VAL A 91 14.78 2.00 -5.34
N GLN A 92 14.00 2.89 -4.75
CA GLN A 92 14.29 4.33 -4.79
C GLN A 92 15.42 4.69 -3.82
N ASP A 93 16.04 5.82 -4.07
CA ASP A 93 17.04 6.37 -3.17
C ASP A 93 16.36 6.77 -1.85
N PRO A 94 16.93 6.40 -0.68
CA PRO A 94 16.34 6.78 0.61
C PRO A 94 16.10 8.27 0.79
N GLU A 95 16.90 9.11 0.14
CA GLU A 95 16.74 10.57 0.17
C GLU A 95 15.38 11.00 -0.38
N ASP A 96 14.83 10.24 -1.33
CA ASP A 96 13.56 10.56 -1.98
C ASP A 96 12.35 10.16 -1.14
N PHE A 97 12.52 9.30 -0.13
CA PHE A 97 11.40 8.80 0.67
C PHE A 97 10.67 9.90 1.42
N LEU A 98 11.40 10.90 1.90
CA LEU A 98 10.84 11.97 2.74
C LEU A 98 10.67 13.30 1.99
N GLU A 99 10.94 13.32 0.69
CA GLU A 99 10.93 14.54 -0.11
C GLU A 99 9.56 15.21 -0.17
N LYS A 100 8.50 14.42 -0.26
CA LYS A 100 7.12 14.90 -0.39
C LYS A 100 6.29 14.47 0.81
N SER A 101 6.33 15.26 1.87
CA SER A 101 5.67 14.93 3.13
C SER A 101 4.14 14.77 2.99
N TYR A 102 3.49 15.46 2.05
CA TYR A 102 2.06 15.34 1.85
C TYR A 102 1.61 13.94 1.47
N GLN A 103 2.50 13.12 0.89
CA GLN A 103 2.17 11.74 0.53
C GLN A 103 1.87 10.89 1.76
N PHE A 104 2.55 11.16 2.88
CA PHE A 104 2.28 10.49 4.14
C PHE A 104 0.91 10.87 4.70
N ASP A 105 0.56 12.14 4.65
CA ASP A 105 -0.72 12.62 5.14
C ASP A 105 -1.89 12.01 4.35
N GLU A 106 -1.77 11.94 3.03
CA GLU A 106 -2.77 11.31 2.17
C GLU A 106 -2.92 9.83 2.47
N ALA A 107 -1.79 9.12 2.62
CA ALA A 107 -1.79 7.69 2.91
C ALA A 107 -2.40 7.41 4.29
N ASN A 108 -2.02 8.18 5.30
CA ASN A 108 -2.53 8.02 6.66
C ASN A 108 -4.05 8.28 6.73
N GLU A 109 -4.54 9.29 6.03
CA GLU A 109 -5.98 9.56 5.96
C GLU A 109 -6.72 8.41 5.28
N ARG A 110 -6.13 7.84 4.23
CA ARG A 110 -6.73 6.71 3.52
C ARG A 110 -6.86 5.47 4.41
N ILE A 111 -5.80 5.12 5.15
CA ILE A 111 -5.90 3.95 6.06
C ILE A 111 -6.90 4.21 7.17
N ARG A 112 -7.01 5.43 7.66
CA ARG A 112 -8.00 5.78 8.66
C ARG A 112 -9.41 5.52 8.15
N GLN A 113 -9.71 5.95 6.93
CA GLN A 113 -11.00 5.73 6.28
C GLN A 113 -11.28 4.23 6.05
N ILE A 114 -10.26 3.48 5.65
CA ILE A 114 -10.37 2.03 5.46
C ILE A 114 -10.70 1.33 6.78
N LEU A 115 -10.01 1.69 7.85
CA LEU A 115 -10.25 1.10 9.17
C LEU A 115 -11.66 1.40 9.67
N GLU A 116 -12.15 2.61 9.47
CA GLU A 116 -13.53 2.96 9.79
C GLU A 116 -14.54 2.12 9.00
N ALA A 117 -14.29 1.93 7.72
CA ALA A 117 -15.17 1.12 6.87
C ALA A 117 -15.18 -0.35 7.32
N LEU A 118 -14.02 -0.90 7.70
CA LEU A 118 -13.91 -2.26 8.22
C LEU A 118 -14.64 -2.41 9.56
N GLU A 119 -14.51 -1.44 10.44
CA GLU A 119 -15.18 -1.42 11.74
C GLU A 119 -16.70 -1.38 11.58
N ASN A 120 -17.20 -0.62 10.64
CA ASN A 120 -18.63 -0.46 10.39
C ASN A 120 -19.24 -1.57 9.53
N SER A 121 -18.42 -2.47 8.99
CA SER A 121 -18.91 -3.63 8.23
C SER A 121 -19.43 -4.69 9.18
N ALA A 122 -20.68 -4.99 9.08
CA ALA A 122 -21.32 -5.98 9.93
C ALA A 122 -21.37 -7.36 9.25
#